data_aa825463bf9a8520bb4fda549728cd95
#
_entry.id   aa825463bf9a8520bb4fda549728cd95
#
_cell.length_a   1.000
_cell.length_b   1.000
_cell.length_c   1.000
_cell.angle_alpha   90.00
_cell.angle_beta   90.00
_cell.angle_gamma   90.00
#
_symmetry.space_group_name_H-M   'P 1'
#
loop_
_entity.id
_entity.type
_entity.pdbx_description
1 polymer ?
#
loop_
_entity_poly.entity_id
_entity_poly.type
_entity_poly.pdbx_seq_one_letter_code
_entity_poly.pdbx_strand_id
1 'polypeptide(L)'
;MSKKVKQKPEVHEYQAEMQKLLEILVHSLYTEREIFLRELVSNASDAISKVQLTTLTEKNILDKDVELEITISFDEDKKMIIVEDSGCGMTKEDLLENLGKIANSGTLKFLQQAQAENKTAENLIGQFGVGFYSAFMVADRVELVSRSWQENSKAWQWSSDGGGQYEIIPVDYK
;
A
#
# COMPACT_ATOMS: atom_id res chain seq x y z
N MET A 1 -10.05 -17.58 30.61
CA MET A 1 -10.62 -16.65 29.61
C MET A 1 -9.74 -15.41 29.55
N SER A 2 -8.83 -15.35 28.59
CA SER A 2 -7.92 -14.20 28.44
C SER A 2 -8.70 -13.05 27.79
N LYS A 3 -8.84 -11.92 28.48
CA LYS A 3 -9.45 -10.72 27.93
C LYS A 3 -8.55 -10.24 26.79
N LYS A 4 -9.01 -10.35 25.53
CA LYS A 4 -8.40 -9.68 24.39
C LYS A 4 -8.42 -8.18 24.70
N VAL A 5 -7.28 -7.62 25.06
CA VAL A 5 -7.13 -6.15 25.17
C VAL A 5 -7.20 -5.64 23.72
N LYS A 6 -8.30 -5.01 23.36
CA LYS A 6 -8.39 -4.24 22.12
C LYS A 6 -7.40 -3.09 22.25
N GLN A 7 -6.23 -3.23 21.63
CA GLN A 7 -5.31 -2.12 21.52
C GLN A 7 -6.00 -1.01 20.73
N LYS A 8 -5.88 0.23 21.24
CA LYS A 8 -6.40 1.39 20.50
C LYS A 8 -5.55 1.60 19.25
N PRO A 9 -6.17 2.02 18.12
CA PRO A 9 -5.42 2.36 16.94
C PRO A 9 -4.44 3.50 17.22
N GLU A 10 -3.25 3.37 16.66
CA GLU A 10 -2.30 4.48 16.60
C GLU A 10 -2.69 5.34 15.39
N VAL A 11 -3.10 6.58 15.65
CA VAL A 11 -3.49 7.55 14.63
C VAL A 11 -2.27 8.40 14.27
N HIS A 12 -1.98 8.50 12.98
CA HIS A 12 -0.90 9.28 12.42
C HIS A 12 -1.45 10.29 11.42
N GLU A 13 -0.82 11.44 11.31
CA GLU A 13 -1.16 12.45 10.32
C GLU A 13 -0.22 12.33 9.12
N TYR A 14 -0.78 12.46 7.92
CA TYR A 14 0.02 12.63 6.72
C TYR A 14 0.71 13.99 6.74
N GLN A 15 1.89 14.05 6.15
CA GLN A 15 2.51 15.33 5.86
C GLN A 15 1.62 16.13 4.90
N ALA A 16 1.58 17.47 5.05
CA ALA A 16 0.72 18.35 4.25
C ALA A 16 0.90 18.19 2.72
N GLU A 17 2.08 17.78 2.30
CA GLU A 17 2.42 17.49 0.90
C GLU A 17 1.66 16.27 0.37
N MET A 18 1.34 15.32 1.25
CA MET A 18 0.59 14.12 0.91
C MET A 18 -0.86 14.41 0.55
N GLN A 19 -1.53 15.28 1.31
CA GLN A 19 -2.90 15.68 1.01
C GLN A 19 -3.00 16.31 -0.37
N LYS A 20 -2.07 17.20 -0.71
CA LYS A 20 -2.00 17.82 -2.04
C LYS A 20 -1.72 16.80 -3.15
N LEU A 21 -0.90 15.79 -2.85
CA LEU A 21 -0.62 14.71 -3.79
C LEU A 21 -1.88 13.88 -4.06
N LEU A 22 -2.62 13.49 -3.03
CA LEU A 22 -3.89 12.76 -3.16
C LEU A 22 -4.91 13.58 -3.95
N GLU A 23 -5.04 14.88 -3.69
CA GLU A 23 -5.91 15.77 -4.46
C GLU A 23 -5.53 15.77 -5.96
N ILE A 24 -4.24 15.85 -6.27
CA ILE A 24 -3.75 15.80 -7.66
C ILE A 24 -4.05 14.44 -8.28
N LEU A 25 -3.76 13.33 -7.60
CA LEU A 25 -4.01 11.99 -8.09
C LEU A 25 -5.50 11.75 -8.36
N VAL A 26 -6.35 12.10 -7.41
CA VAL A 26 -7.81 11.91 -7.52
C VAL A 26 -8.42 12.77 -8.62
N HIS A 27 -7.98 14.03 -8.78
CA HIS A 27 -8.56 14.96 -9.74
C HIS A 27 -7.94 14.90 -11.14
N SER A 28 -6.67 14.51 -11.25
CA SER A 28 -5.91 14.52 -12.52
C SER A 28 -6.15 13.27 -13.36
N LEU A 29 -6.59 12.16 -12.74
CA LEU A 29 -6.59 10.82 -13.33
C LEU A 29 -7.98 10.31 -13.69
N TYR A 30 -8.93 11.20 -13.89
CA TYR A 30 -10.35 10.85 -14.16
C TYR A 30 -10.57 9.97 -15.40
N THR A 31 -9.58 9.81 -16.26
CA THR A 31 -9.70 9.11 -17.54
C THR A 31 -9.33 7.63 -17.51
N GLU A 32 -8.48 7.19 -16.59
CA GLU A 32 -7.94 5.81 -16.59
C GLU A 32 -7.94 5.22 -15.17
N ARG A 33 -9.14 4.93 -14.66
CA ARG A 33 -9.30 4.41 -13.29
C ARG A 33 -8.66 3.04 -13.08
N GLU A 34 -8.59 2.21 -14.12
CA GLU A 34 -7.97 0.87 -14.09
C GLU A 34 -6.48 0.87 -13.76
N ILE A 35 -5.81 2.00 -13.84
CA ILE A 35 -4.40 2.15 -13.43
C ILE A 35 -4.18 1.66 -12.00
N PHE A 36 -5.14 1.88 -11.08
CA PHE A 36 -4.98 1.44 -9.69
C PHE A 36 -4.71 -0.06 -9.57
N LEU A 37 -5.41 -0.87 -10.36
CA LEU A 37 -5.24 -2.33 -10.31
C LEU A 37 -3.86 -2.75 -10.85
N ARG A 38 -3.42 -2.12 -11.93
CA ARG A 38 -2.08 -2.36 -12.48
C ARG A 38 -0.99 -2.01 -11.47
N GLU A 39 -1.11 -0.90 -10.78
CA GLU A 39 -0.14 -0.48 -9.76
C GLU A 39 -0.13 -1.42 -8.55
N LEU A 40 -1.29 -1.88 -8.07
CA LEU A 40 -1.36 -2.84 -6.99
C LEU A 40 -0.75 -4.19 -7.38
N VAL A 41 -1.04 -4.70 -8.59
CA VAL A 41 -0.45 -5.94 -9.10
C VAL A 41 1.06 -5.80 -9.31
N SER A 42 1.54 -4.65 -9.78
CA SER A 42 2.98 -4.39 -9.91
C SER A 42 3.68 -4.42 -8.56
N ASN A 43 3.11 -3.77 -7.54
CA ASN A 43 3.64 -3.78 -6.17
C ASN A 43 3.67 -5.20 -5.59
N ALA A 44 2.62 -5.98 -5.82
CA ALA A 44 2.54 -7.38 -5.41
C ALA A 44 3.61 -8.24 -6.10
N SER A 45 3.83 -8.04 -7.41
CA SER A 45 4.88 -8.72 -8.18
C SER A 45 6.28 -8.38 -7.66
N ASP A 46 6.52 -7.12 -7.30
CA ASP A 46 7.80 -6.69 -6.72
C ASP A 46 8.03 -7.32 -5.34
N ALA A 47 6.97 -7.42 -4.51
CA ALA A 47 7.03 -8.08 -3.22
C ALA A 47 7.36 -9.59 -3.35
N ILE A 48 6.77 -10.28 -4.33
CA ILE A 48 7.09 -11.67 -4.65
C ILE A 48 8.52 -11.81 -5.13
N SER A 49 8.97 -10.97 -6.05
CA SER A 49 10.35 -10.99 -6.54
C SER A 49 11.36 -10.78 -5.41
N LYS A 50 11.05 -9.90 -4.47
CA LYS A 50 11.87 -9.62 -3.29
C LYS A 50 11.96 -10.84 -2.36
N VAL A 51 10.85 -11.52 -2.06
CA VAL A 51 10.89 -12.72 -1.22
C VAL A 51 11.62 -13.87 -1.91
N GLN A 52 11.48 -14.04 -3.23
CA GLN A 52 12.25 -15.03 -4.00
C GLN A 52 13.75 -14.81 -3.84
N LEU A 53 14.23 -13.58 -3.96
CA LEU A 53 15.65 -13.28 -3.75
C LEU A 53 16.07 -13.53 -2.29
N THR A 54 15.21 -13.18 -1.33
CA THR A 54 15.47 -13.38 0.09
C THR A 54 15.61 -14.87 0.41
N THR A 55 14.81 -15.75 -0.19
CA THR A 55 14.89 -17.21 0.03
C THR A 55 16.24 -17.83 -0.41
N LEU A 56 16.98 -17.15 -1.27
CA LEU A 56 18.31 -17.61 -1.70
C LEU A 56 19.39 -17.36 -0.64
N THR A 57 19.20 -16.40 0.23
CA THR A 57 20.21 -15.95 1.21
C THR A 57 19.82 -16.23 2.66
N GLU A 58 18.53 -16.19 2.96
CA GLU A 58 18.01 -16.35 4.30
C GLU A 58 17.41 -17.75 4.51
N LYS A 59 17.70 -18.35 5.68
CA LYS A 59 17.22 -19.70 6.03
C LYS A 59 15.94 -19.66 6.88
N ASN A 60 15.78 -18.62 7.68
CA ASN A 60 14.69 -18.48 8.64
C ASN A 60 13.62 -17.55 8.06
N ILE A 61 12.86 -18.08 7.11
CA ILE A 61 11.77 -17.37 6.45
C ILE A 61 10.46 -17.95 6.95
N LEU A 62 9.55 -17.07 7.34
CA LEU A 62 8.18 -17.41 7.68
C LEU A 62 7.48 -17.94 6.43
N ASP A 63 6.72 -19.02 6.58
CA ASP A 63 5.87 -19.58 5.52
C ASP A 63 6.63 -19.87 4.19
N LYS A 64 7.87 -20.34 4.27
CA LYS A 64 8.77 -20.57 3.12
C LYS A 64 8.23 -21.54 2.04
N ASP A 65 7.27 -22.39 2.42
CA ASP A 65 6.69 -23.42 1.53
C ASP A 65 5.35 -22.95 0.92
N VAL A 66 4.92 -21.68 1.16
CA VAL A 66 3.74 -21.10 0.56
C VAL A 66 3.99 -20.84 -0.93
N GLU A 67 3.00 -21.16 -1.76
CA GLU A 67 3.03 -20.85 -3.19
C GLU A 67 3.08 -19.33 -3.41
N LEU A 68 3.95 -18.90 -4.32
CA LEU A 68 4.10 -17.50 -4.65
C LEU A 68 3.04 -17.11 -5.69
N GLU A 69 2.01 -16.41 -5.22
CA GLU A 69 0.86 -16.04 -6.04
C GLU A 69 0.33 -14.63 -5.74
N ILE A 70 -0.42 -14.12 -6.70
CA ILE A 70 -1.22 -12.91 -6.56
C ILE A 70 -2.67 -13.30 -6.81
N THR A 71 -3.53 -13.05 -5.83
CA THR A 71 -4.96 -13.32 -5.93
C THR A 71 -5.75 -12.02 -5.97
N ILE A 72 -6.67 -11.90 -6.92
CA ILE A 72 -7.61 -10.78 -7.01
C ILE A 72 -9.01 -11.32 -6.83
N SER A 73 -9.73 -10.78 -5.86
CA SER A 73 -11.10 -11.18 -5.56
C SER A 73 -12.01 -9.96 -5.37
N PHE A 74 -13.32 -10.20 -5.49
CA PHE A 74 -14.36 -9.18 -5.41
C PHE A 74 -15.42 -9.63 -4.41
N ASP A 75 -15.85 -8.71 -3.55
CA ASP A 75 -17.01 -8.86 -2.68
C ASP A 75 -18.05 -7.82 -3.11
N GLU A 76 -19.04 -8.25 -3.90
CA GLU A 76 -20.06 -7.35 -4.47
C GLU A 76 -20.96 -6.77 -3.38
N ASP A 77 -21.28 -7.55 -2.34
CA ASP A 77 -22.15 -7.11 -1.24
C ASP A 77 -21.49 -6.00 -0.43
N LYS A 78 -20.19 -6.11 -0.20
CA LYS A 78 -19.40 -5.10 0.51
C LYS A 78 -18.79 -4.05 -0.42
N LYS A 79 -18.93 -4.20 -1.74
CA LYS A 79 -18.29 -3.35 -2.75
C LYS A 79 -16.77 -3.25 -2.54
N MET A 80 -16.13 -4.39 -2.34
CA MET A 80 -14.69 -4.46 -2.10
C MET A 80 -13.97 -5.16 -3.25
N ILE A 81 -12.79 -4.66 -3.54
CA ILE A 81 -11.77 -5.34 -4.35
C ILE A 81 -10.65 -5.71 -3.39
N ILE A 82 -10.18 -6.95 -3.45
CA ILE A 82 -9.13 -7.48 -2.61
C ILE A 82 -8.00 -7.95 -3.52
N VAL A 83 -6.79 -7.44 -3.28
CA VAL A 83 -5.57 -7.89 -3.92
C VAL A 83 -4.66 -8.45 -2.84
N GLU A 84 -4.35 -9.74 -2.95
CA GLU A 84 -3.50 -10.45 -1.99
C GLU A 84 -2.25 -10.95 -2.69
N ASP A 85 -1.12 -10.89 -2.02
CA ASP A 85 0.14 -11.44 -2.47
C ASP A 85 0.82 -12.25 -1.37
N SER A 86 1.55 -13.27 -1.77
CA SER A 86 2.42 -14.06 -0.89
C SER A 86 3.87 -13.57 -0.92
N GLY A 87 4.08 -12.27 -1.08
CA GLY A 87 5.40 -11.66 -1.17
C GLY A 87 6.08 -11.44 0.19
N CYS A 88 7.04 -10.51 0.20
CA CYS A 88 7.89 -10.28 1.38
C CYS A 88 7.16 -9.66 2.58
N GLY A 89 5.98 -9.13 2.41
CA GLY A 89 5.25 -8.38 3.42
C GLY A 89 6.02 -7.17 3.97
N MET A 90 5.45 -6.56 5.02
CA MET A 90 6.00 -5.36 5.65
C MET A 90 5.93 -5.46 7.16
N THR A 91 6.94 -4.92 7.85
CA THR A 91 6.92 -4.63 9.29
C THR A 91 6.09 -3.37 9.57
N LYS A 92 5.84 -3.06 10.85
CA LYS A 92 5.22 -1.79 11.22
C LYS A 92 6.05 -0.59 10.74
N GLU A 93 7.35 -0.69 10.90
CA GLU A 93 8.31 0.34 10.51
C GLU A 93 8.28 0.58 8.99
N ASP A 94 8.21 -0.51 8.21
CA ASP A 94 8.05 -0.42 6.75
C ASP A 94 6.73 0.26 6.36
N LEU A 95 5.63 -0.06 7.06
CA LEU A 95 4.33 0.59 6.82
C LEU A 95 4.40 2.10 7.10
N LEU A 96 5.02 2.49 8.21
CA LEU A 96 5.21 3.90 8.57
C LEU A 96 6.11 4.63 7.56
N GLU A 97 7.13 3.96 7.05
CA GLU A 97 8.06 4.56 6.10
C GLU A 97 7.48 4.63 4.68
N ASN A 98 6.91 3.53 4.20
CA ASN A 98 6.43 3.41 2.82
C ASN A 98 5.05 4.05 2.60
N LEU A 99 4.20 4.06 3.63
CA LEU A 99 2.83 4.57 3.55
C LEU A 99 2.58 5.82 4.40
N GLY A 100 3.51 6.22 5.23
CA GLY A 100 3.39 7.42 6.07
C GLY A 100 4.22 8.59 5.57
N LYS A 101 5.30 8.32 4.86
CA LYS A 101 6.24 9.32 4.36
C LYS A 101 6.25 9.26 2.84
N ILE A 102 5.38 10.00 2.20
CA ILE A 102 5.45 10.08 0.75
C ILE A 102 6.12 11.35 0.31
N ALA A 103 6.87 11.13 -0.77
CA ALA A 103 7.44 12.13 -1.64
C ALA A 103 8.29 13.20 -0.95
N ASN A 104 9.57 13.12 -1.15
CA ASN A 104 10.46 14.27 -1.05
C ASN A 104 9.80 15.46 -1.77
N SER A 105 9.99 16.68 -1.27
CA SER A 105 9.47 17.94 -1.81
C SER A 105 9.66 18.15 -3.33
N GLY A 106 10.52 17.35 -3.95
CA GLY A 106 10.70 17.25 -5.40
C GLY A 106 9.56 16.60 -6.15
N THR A 107 8.91 15.58 -5.57
CA THR A 107 7.83 14.83 -6.24
C THR A 107 6.59 15.69 -6.45
N LEU A 108 6.19 16.48 -5.46
CA LEU A 108 5.04 17.36 -5.57
C LEU A 108 5.23 18.44 -6.65
N LYS A 109 6.41 19.10 -6.67
CA LYS A 109 6.73 20.11 -7.68
C LYS A 109 6.73 19.52 -9.08
N PHE A 110 7.27 18.30 -9.23
CA PHE A 110 7.29 17.63 -10.52
C PHE A 110 5.89 17.21 -10.99
N LEU A 111 5.03 16.71 -10.10
CA LEU A 111 3.65 16.38 -10.42
C LEU A 111 2.85 17.61 -10.86
N GLN A 112 3.05 18.74 -10.20
CA GLN A 112 2.44 20.02 -10.60
C GLN A 112 2.91 20.48 -11.98
N GLN A 113 4.21 20.34 -12.29
CA GLN A 113 4.75 20.67 -13.61
C GLN A 113 4.23 19.72 -14.70
N ALA A 114 4.19 18.44 -14.42
CA ALA A 114 3.73 17.43 -15.36
C ALA A 114 2.22 17.55 -15.64
N GLN A 115 1.43 17.94 -14.65
CA GLN A 115 0.01 18.29 -14.84
C GLN A 115 -0.14 19.50 -15.76
N ALA A 116 0.69 20.51 -15.61
CA ALA A 116 0.72 21.69 -16.49
C ALA A 116 1.13 21.34 -17.93
N GLU A 117 1.93 20.29 -18.12
CA GLU A 117 2.42 19.81 -19.42
C GLU A 117 1.53 18.72 -20.06
N ASN A 118 0.35 18.41 -19.51
CA ASN A 118 -0.56 17.35 -19.96
C ASN A 118 0.13 15.98 -20.14
N LYS A 119 1.11 15.65 -19.31
CA LYS A 119 1.74 14.31 -19.30
C LYS A 119 0.75 13.29 -18.73
N THR A 120 0.77 12.07 -19.29
CA THR A 120 -0.13 11.01 -18.83
C THR A 120 0.19 10.58 -17.40
N ALA A 121 -0.85 10.31 -16.64
CA ALA A 121 -0.78 9.85 -15.26
C ALA A 121 0.13 8.64 -15.05
N GLU A 122 0.14 7.69 -15.99
CA GLU A 122 0.95 6.49 -15.98
C GLU A 122 2.43 6.77 -15.75
N ASN A 123 2.97 7.72 -16.51
CA ASN A 123 4.39 8.09 -16.42
C ASN A 123 4.75 8.73 -15.08
N LEU A 124 3.76 9.30 -14.39
CA LEU A 124 3.96 10.00 -13.12
C LEU A 124 3.87 9.04 -11.92
N ILE A 125 2.90 8.15 -11.92
CA ILE A 125 2.62 7.24 -10.80
C ILE A 125 3.77 6.25 -10.60
N GLY A 126 4.19 5.54 -11.67
CA GLY A 126 5.25 4.55 -11.59
C GLY A 126 6.63 5.15 -11.28
N GLN A 127 6.93 6.35 -11.78
CA GLN A 127 8.23 6.99 -11.63
C GLN A 127 8.48 7.51 -10.19
N PHE A 128 7.42 7.75 -9.41
CA PHE A 128 7.51 8.39 -8.09
C PHE A 128 7.13 7.48 -6.91
N GLY A 129 6.86 6.20 -7.15
CA GLY A 129 6.53 5.25 -6.08
C GLY A 129 5.20 5.57 -5.37
N VAL A 130 4.31 6.30 -6.05
CA VAL A 130 2.99 6.69 -5.51
C VAL A 130 1.86 5.77 -5.98
N GLY A 131 2.20 4.69 -6.67
CA GLY A 131 1.24 3.75 -7.28
C GLY A 131 0.19 3.22 -6.31
N PHE A 132 0.58 2.89 -5.09
CA PHE A 132 -0.34 2.42 -4.05
C PHE A 132 -1.52 3.37 -3.82
N TYR A 133 -1.28 4.67 -3.85
CA TYR A 133 -2.32 5.67 -3.56
C TYR A 133 -3.32 5.87 -4.69
N SER A 134 -3.06 5.30 -5.87
CA SER A 134 -4.04 5.25 -6.95
C SER A 134 -5.32 4.50 -6.54
N ALA A 135 -5.25 3.64 -5.50
CA ALA A 135 -6.41 2.97 -4.92
C ALA A 135 -7.50 3.97 -4.45
N PHE A 136 -7.12 5.17 -3.98
CA PHE A 136 -8.07 6.21 -3.59
C PHE A 136 -8.83 6.85 -4.76
N MET A 137 -8.47 6.56 -6.01
CA MET A 137 -9.25 6.98 -7.18
C MET A 137 -10.57 6.21 -7.32
N VAL A 138 -10.67 5.04 -6.69
CA VAL A 138 -11.80 4.12 -6.81
C VAL A 138 -12.40 3.70 -5.48
N ALA A 139 -11.72 3.97 -4.36
CA ALA A 139 -12.13 3.55 -3.03
C ALA A 139 -12.18 4.73 -2.06
N ASP A 140 -13.26 4.82 -1.28
CA ASP A 140 -13.42 5.80 -0.21
C ASP A 140 -12.57 5.43 1.02
N ARG A 141 -12.17 4.16 1.14
CA ARG A 141 -11.32 3.65 2.20
C ARG A 141 -10.39 2.57 1.65
N VAL A 142 -9.14 2.63 2.06
CA VAL A 142 -8.13 1.62 1.75
C VAL A 142 -7.65 0.98 3.05
N GLU A 143 -7.63 -0.34 3.08
CA GLU A 143 -7.09 -1.14 4.18
C GLU A 143 -6.01 -2.05 3.63
N LEU A 144 -4.89 -2.14 4.34
CA LEU A 144 -3.77 -3.00 4.00
C LEU A 144 -3.40 -3.80 5.24
N VAL A 145 -3.40 -5.13 5.12
CA VAL A 145 -2.90 -6.04 6.16
C VAL A 145 -1.61 -6.64 5.66
N SER A 146 -0.56 -6.59 6.48
CA SER A 146 0.73 -7.13 6.09
C SER A 146 1.45 -7.77 7.26
N ARG A 147 2.21 -8.83 6.97
CA ARG A 147 3.12 -9.49 7.88
C ARG A 147 4.44 -9.73 7.15
N SER A 148 5.54 -9.23 7.70
CA SER A 148 6.86 -9.44 7.11
C SER A 148 7.24 -10.92 7.09
N TRP A 149 8.03 -11.31 6.10
CA TRP A 149 8.63 -12.66 5.96
C TRP A 149 9.51 -13.08 7.13
N GLN A 150 9.93 -12.13 7.96
CA GLN A 150 10.83 -12.38 9.08
C GLN A 150 10.20 -13.28 10.15
N GLU A 151 10.96 -14.23 10.65
CA GLU A 151 10.53 -15.10 11.75
C GLU A 151 10.05 -14.29 12.97
N ASN A 152 8.92 -14.70 13.57
CA ASN A 152 8.27 -14.00 14.68
C ASN A 152 7.69 -12.62 14.36
N SER A 153 7.57 -12.26 13.09
CA SER A 153 6.92 -11.03 12.68
C SER A 153 5.44 -11.01 13.07
N LYS A 154 4.96 -9.84 13.51
CA LYS A 154 3.55 -9.59 13.78
C LYS A 154 2.88 -9.04 12.53
N ALA A 155 1.60 -9.36 12.37
CA ALA A 155 0.80 -8.73 11.34
C ALA A 155 0.27 -7.37 11.81
N TRP A 156 0.20 -6.45 10.87
CA TRP A 156 -0.26 -5.08 11.09
C TRP A 156 -1.28 -4.72 10.02
N GLN A 157 -2.30 -3.99 10.43
CA GLN A 157 -3.25 -3.36 9.52
C GLN A 157 -3.00 -1.86 9.50
N TRP A 158 -2.85 -1.33 8.31
CA TRP A 158 -2.88 0.09 7.99
C TRP A 158 -4.23 0.41 7.35
N SER A 159 -4.82 1.56 7.67
CA SER A 159 -6.05 2.00 7.03
C SER A 159 -6.15 3.52 6.96
N SER A 160 -6.75 4.02 5.88
CA SER A 160 -6.99 5.45 5.65
C SER A 160 -8.18 5.66 4.72
N ASP A 161 -8.81 6.82 4.84
CA ASP A 161 -9.81 7.35 3.90
C ASP A 161 -9.23 8.40 2.93
N GLY A 162 -7.91 8.61 2.97
CA GLY A 162 -7.25 9.66 2.18
C GLY A 162 -7.41 11.07 2.74
N GLY A 163 -8.12 11.26 3.85
CA GLY A 163 -8.50 12.55 4.43
C GLY A 163 -7.45 13.21 5.32
N GLY A 164 -6.18 12.78 5.25
CA GLY A 164 -5.09 13.41 5.99
C GLY A 164 -4.58 12.63 7.19
N GLN A 165 -5.26 11.53 7.57
CA GLN A 165 -4.85 10.65 8.65
C GLN A 165 -4.87 9.19 8.21
N TYR A 166 -4.07 8.38 8.89
CA TYR A 166 -4.10 6.93 8.78
C TYR A 166 -3.95 6.28 10.15
N GLU A 167 -4.42 5.06 10.26
CA GLU A 167 -4.35 4.27 11.49
C GLU A 167 -3.50 3.04 11.28
N ILE A 168 -2.73 2.65 12.31
CA ILE A 168 -2.02 1.37 12.34
C ILE A 168 -2.41 0.62 13.61
N ILE A 169 -2.82 -0.63 13.44
CA ILE A 169 -3.16 -1.53 14.54
C ILE A 169 -2.50 -2.90 14.35
N PRO A 170 -2.08 -3.57 15.42
CA PRO A 170 -1.70 -4.98 15.32
C PRO A 170 -2.94 -5.85 15.11
N VAL A 171 -2.83 -6.85 14.25
CA VAL A 171 -3.91 -7.80 13.97
C VAL A 171 -3.44 -9.24 14.12
N ASP A 172 -4.38 -10.11 14.50
CA ASP A 172 -4.16 -11.55 14.47
C ASP A 172 -4.43 -12.03 13.04
N TYR A 173 -3.39 -12.22 12.26
CA TYR A 173 -3.47 -12.79 10.92
C TYR A 173 -2.82 -14.18 10.93
N LYS A 174 -3.55 -15.17 10.41
CA LYS A 174 -3.05 -16.54 10.30
C LYS A 174 -2.52 -16.80 8.92
#